data_e0eeb05b6ef34b5375c2ed1d1189bf43
#
_entry.id   e0eeb05b6ef34b5375c2ed1d1189bf43
#
_cell.length_a   1.000
_cell.length_b   1.000
_cell.length_c   1.000
_cell.angle_alpha   90.00
_cell.angle_beta   90.00
_cell.angle_gamma   90.00
#
_symmetry.space_group_name_H-M   'P 1'
#
loop_
_entity.id
_entity.type
_entity.pdbx_description
1 polymer ?
#
loop_
_entity_poly.entity_id
_entity_poly.type
_entity_poly.pdbx_seq_one_letter_code
_entity_poly.pdbx_strand_id
1 'polypeptide(L)'
;MSKTQVTIPLDLPEVKVLKSEIRKDGDLIITVESTKDTAVCHRCGKVIRKFHGHDDWVLLRYLPVFGRPTYLRYRPRRYRCEHCDNRPTTSQRLDWHEPNSPNAFAYEQHILLQLVNSTIEDVAVKEQISAASIAGILDRHVSTKVDWSQYSQLGELGLDEIALKKGHGDFVVIVTSRLKSGRIRLLAVLEDREKATVVEFLRSIPQRLKDTIECGCCDMYEGYTEAIREELSGVRLVIDRFHITEAYRDGLESLRKKELNRLKKELSAQEYKLLKGTMWALRKEKEDLSQEENHILARLFQWSPNLKTAYELQNALTAIFDAAISVDVAKVKIEK
;
A
#
# COMPACT_ATOMS: atom_id res chain seq x y z
N MET A 1 -23.18 38.70 12.85
CA MET A 1 -22.86 37.63 11.89
C MET A 1 -23.78 37.77 10.68
N SER A 2 -23.24 37.90 9.49
CA SER A 2 -24.02 37.89 8.24
C SER A 2 -24.71 36.53 8.06
N LYS A 3 -26.01 36.50 7.84
CA LYS A 3 -26.75 35.28 7.51
C LYS A 3 -26.91 35.21 6.00
N THR A 4 -26.20 34.30 5.36
CA THR A 4 -26.35 34.01 3.92
C THR A 4 -26.98 32.63 3.77
N GLN A 5 -27.98 32.50 2.93
CA GLN A 5 -28.57 31.20 2.61
C GLN A 5 -27.75 30.51 1.52
N VAL A 6 -27.36 29.27 1.79
CA VAL A 6 -26.62 28.40 0.84
C VAL A 6 -27.41 27.11 0.68
N THR A 7 -27.59 26.68 -0.57
CA THR A 7 -28.20 25.38 -0.87
C THR A 7 -27.10 24.34 -1.03
N ILE A 8 -27.11 23.27 -0.23
CA ILE A 8 -26.15 22.18 -0.26
C ILE A 8 -26.92 20.90 -0.62
N PRO A 9 -26.59 20.22 -1.73
CA PRO A 9 -27.16 18.90 -2.03
C PRO A 9 -26.64 17.89 -1.00
N LEU A 10 -27.52 17.03 -0.48
CA LEU A 10 -27.11 15.94 0.40
C LEU A 10 -26.72 14.68 -0.36
N ASP A 11 -27.09 14.58 -1.64
CA ASP A 11 -26.84 13.40 -2.50
C ASP A 11 -27.29 12.07 -1.86
N LEU A 12 -28.35 12.12 -1.07
CA LEU A 12 -28.95 10.96 -0.42
C LEU A 12 -30.25 10.58 -1.14
N PRO A 13 -30.31 9.38 -1.76
CA PRO A 13 -31.51 8.93 -2.44
C PRO A 13 -32.65 8.69 -1.42
N GLU A 14 -33.89 8.90 -1.88
CA GLU A 14 -35.11 8.60 -1.13
C GLU A 14 -35.23 9.28 0.25
N VAL A 15 -34.68 10.51 0.37
CA VAL A 15 -34.67 11.29 1.62
C VAL A 15 -35.14 12.71 1.37
N LYS A 16 -35.95 13.25 2.30
CA LYS A 16 -36.26 14.68 2.38
C LYS A 16 -35.73 15.28 3.67
N VAL A 17 -35.23 16.51 3.61
CA VAL A 17 -34.80 17.27 4.77
C VAL A 17 -36.06 17.88 5.45
N LEU A 18 -36.16 17.69 6.77
CA LEU A 18 -37.19 18.27 7.58
C LEU A 18 -36.72 19.58 8.23
N LYS A 19 -35.50 19.58 8.79
CA LYS A 19 -34.90 20.76 9.42
C LYS A 19 -33.38 20.61 9.51
N SER A 20 -32.69 21.72 9.69
CA SER A 20 -31.27 21.75 10.06
C SER A 20 -31.10 22.68 11.28
N GLU A 21 -30.18 22.31 12.17
CA GLU A 21 -29.89 23.08 13.37
C GLU A 21 -28.39 22.95 13.74
N ILE A 22 -27.81 24.05 14.20
CA ILE A 22 -26.45 24.05 14.75
C ILE A 22 -26.57 23.97 16.26
N ARG A 23 -25.95 22.96 16.86
CA ARG A 23 -25.87 22.78 18.30
C ARG A 23 -24.96 23.81 18.97
N LYS A 24 -24.97 23.87 20.28
CA LYS A 24 -24.11 24.78 21.09
C LYS A 24 -22.60 24.42 20.95
N ASP A 25 -22.30 23.15 20.74
CA ASP A 25 -20.95 22.61 20.47
C ASP A 25 -20.44 22.91 19.06
N GLY A 26 -21.30 23.43 18.18
CA GLY A 26 -20.96 23.77 16.81
C GLY A 26 -21.32 22.70 15.78
N ASP A 27 -21.80 21.55 16.21
CA ASP A 27 -22.20 20.43 15.32
C ASP A 27 -23.46 20.80 14.54
N LEU A 28 -23.49 20.41 13.27
CA LEU A 28 -24.67 20.56 12.40
C LEU A 28 -25.50 19.27 12.43
N ILE A 29 -26.76 19.40 12.84
CA ILE A 29 -27.72 18.30 12.80
C ILE A 29 -28.74 18.54 11.68
N ILE A 30 -28.78 17.60 10.72
CA ILE A 30 -29.76 17.60 9.64
C ILE A 30 -30.76 16.48 9.90
N THR A 31 -32.02 16.88 10.23
CA THR A 31 -33.11 15.93 10.46
C THR A 31 -33.74 15.59 9.11
N VAL A 32 -33.75 14.30 8.79
CA VAL A 32 -34.26 13.79 7.52
C VAL A 32 -35.35 12.73 7.73
N GLU A 33 -36.15 12.53 6.70
CA GLU A 33 -37.20 11.51 6.64
C GLU A 33 -37.10 10.75 5.30
N SER A 34 -37.26 9.42 5.37
CA SER A 34 -37.33 8.62 4.15
C SER A 34 -38.56 8.93 3.33
N THR A 35 -38.42 9.07 2.02
CA THR A 35 -39.51 9.19 1.06
C THR A 35 -40.02 7.84 0.56
N LYS A 36 -39.24 6.76 0.82
CA LYS A 36 -39.62 5.39 0.47
C LYS A 36 -40.73 4.87 1.36
N ASP A 37 -41.77 4.32 0.76
CA ASP A 37 -42.98 3.84 1.45
C ASP A 37 -43.03 2.30 1.59
N THR A 38 -41.87 1.63 1.42
CA THR A 38 -41.76 0.18 1.42
C THR A 38 -40.57 -0.30 2.24
N ALA A 39 -40.62 -1.59 2.64
CA ALA A 39 -39.46 -2.33 3.13
C ALA A 39 -39.45 -3.74 2.53
N VAL A 40 -38.34 -4.45 2.65
CA VAL A 40 -38.23 -5.86 2.28
C VAL A 40 -38.34 -6.71 3.54
N CYS A 41 -39.28 -7.63 3.60
CA CYS A 41 -39.48 -8.47 4.78
C CYS A 41 -38.24 -9.33 5.06
N HIS A 42 -37.71 -9.28 6.27
CA HIS A 42 -36.51 -10.02 6.68
C HIS A 42 -36.71 -11.55 6.68
N ARG A 43 -37.96 -12.06 6.69
CA ARG A 43 -38.24 -13.49 6.66
C ARG A 43 -38.49 -14.05 5.26
N CYS A 44 -39.35 -13.39 4.47
CA CYS A 44 -39.77 -13.94 3.18
C CYS A 44 -39.20 -13.21 1.95
N GLY A 45 -38.43 -12.14 2.16
CA GLY A 45 -37.82 -11.36 1.06
C GLY A 45 -38.83 -10.55 0.22
N LYS A 46 -40.15 -10.59 0.51
CA LYS A 46 -41.14 -9.84 -0.25
C LYS A 46 -41.18 -8.38 0.14
N VAL A 47 -41.49 -7.51 -0.82
CA VAL A 47 -41.74 -6.10 -0.58
C VAL A 47 -43.04 -5.94 0.22
N ILE A 48 -42.99 -5.18 1.31
CA ILE A 48 -44.09 -4.89 2.21
C ILE A 48 -44.35 -3.39 2.29
N ARG A 49 -45.65 -3.01 2.37
CA ARG A 49 -46.07 -1.60 2.34
C ARG A 49 -46.90 -1.21 3.58
N LYS A 50 -47.33 -2.16 4.41
CA LYS A 50 -48.18 -1.86 5.56
C LYS A 50 -47.39 -1.20 6.66
N PHE A 51 -47.46 0.12 6.74
CA PHE A 51 -46.81 0.91 7.77
C PHE A 51 -47.28 0.47 9.17
N HIS A 52 -46.31 0.33 10.09
CA HIS A 52 -46.57 -0.14 11.46
C HIS A 52 -46.01 0.81 12.54
N GLY A 53 -45.34 1.88 12.16
CA GLY A 53 -44.72 2.82 13.09
C GLY A 53 -43.28 3.14 12.74
N HIS A 54 -42.56 3.63 13.73
CA HIS A 54 -41.15 4.00 13.58
C HIS A 54 -40.31 3.31 14.66
N ASP A 55 -39.06 3.08 14.36
CA ASP A 55 -38.03 2.73 15.35
C ASP A 55 -37.55 4.00 16.11
N ASP A 56 -36.59 3.84 16.99
CA ASP A 56 -35.94 4.95 17.68
C ASP A 56 -35.16 5.86 16.74
N TRP A 57 -34.90 7.08 17.22
CA TRP A 57 -34.09 8.03 16.48
C TRP A 57 -32.64 7.53 16.35
N VAL A 58 -32.11 7.58 15.14
CA VAL A 58 -30.73 7.26 14.81
C VAL A 58 -30.01 8.56 14.48
N LEU A 59 -28.76 8.69 14.97
CA LEU A 59 -27.88 9.79 14.68
C LEU A 59 -26.63 9.20 14.00
N LEU A 60 -26.38 9.58 12.74
CA LEU A 60 -25.28 9.09 11.93
C LEU A 60 -24.32 10.23 11.60
N ARG A 61 -23.03 9.97 11.75
CA ARG A 61 -22.01 10.89 11.25
C ARG A 61 -22.10 10.99 9.73
N TYR A 62 -22.01 12.21 9.22
CA TYR A 62 -22.06 12.53 7.79
C TYR A 62 -20.90 13.43 7.40
N LEU A 63 -20.75 13.71 6.11
CA LEU A 63 -19.69 14.58 5.58
C LEU A 63 -19.70 15.95 6.28
N PRO A 64 -18.52 16.48 6.67
CA PRO A 64 -18.44 17.79 7.32
C PRO A 64 -18.93 18.90 6.39
N VAL A 65 -19.71 19.82 6.91
CA VAL A 65 -20.21 20.98 6.15
C VAL A 65 -19.55 22.24 6.70
N PHE A 66 -18.82 22.96 5.85
CA PHE A 66 -18.03 24.14 6.25
C PHE A 66 -17.10 23.89 7.45
N GLY A 67 -16.44 22.74 7.47
CA GLY A 67 -15.54 22.33 8.56
C GLY A 67 -16.25 21.97 9.87
N ARG A 68 -17.59 21.91 9.89
CA ARG A 68 -18.37 21.49 11.07
C ARG A 68 -18.65 20.01 11.03
N PRO A 69 -18.48 19.29 12.15
CA PRO A 69 -19.01 17.95 12.30
C PRO A 69 -20.52 17.95 11.99
N THR A 70 -20.92 17.07 11.08
CA THR A 70 -22.31 17.02 10.61
C THR A 70 -22.91 15.65 10.89
N TYR A 71 -24.17 15.64 11.32
CA TYR A 71 -24.90 14.41 11.62
C TYR A 71 -26.25 14.41 10.92
N LEU A 72 -26.63 13.25 10.40
CA LEU A 72 -27.98 12.96 9.95
C LEU A 72 -28.77 12.37 11.11
N ARG A 73 -29.91 12.98 11.42
CA ARG A 73 -30.86 12.48 12.40
C ARG A 73 -32.09 11.99 11.68
N TYR A 74 -32.37 10.71 11.77
CA TYR A 74 -33.55 10.13 11.13
C TYR A 74 -34.19 9.06 11.98
N ARG A 75 -35.41 8.70 11.62
CA ARG A 75 -36.20 7.71 12.31
C ARG A 75 -36.66 6.64 11.33
N PRO A 76 -36.12 5.40 11.40
CA PRO A 76 -36.47 4.34 10.48
C PRO A 76 -37.95 4.02 10.55
N ARG A 77 -38.60 3.82 9.41
CA ARG A 77 -40.00 3.37 9.33
C ARG A 77 -40.04 1.87 9.51
N ARG A 78 -41.07 1.36 10.18
CA ARG A 78 -41.34 -0.07 10.34
C ARG A 78 -42.56 -0.46 9.55
N TYR A 79 -42.45 -1.63 8.91
CA TYR A 79 -43.52 -2.20 8.10
C TYR A 79 -43.86 -3.61 8.56
N ARG A 80 -45.18 -3.98 8.52
CA ARG A 80 -45.66 -5.30 8.87
C ARG A 80 -45.79 -6.17 7.63
N CYS A 81 -45.31 -7.39 7.71
CA CYS A 81 -45.52 -8.38 6.67
C CYS A 81 -46.90 -9.04 6.76
N GLU A 82 -47.61 -9.09 5.65
CA GLU A 82 -48.89 -9.77 5.56
C GLU A 82 -48.79 -11.15 4.88
N HIS A 83 -47.58 -11.53 4.44
CA HIS A 83 -47.30 -12.78 3.75
C HIS A 83 -46.75 -13.87 4.65
N CYS A 84 -46.29 -13.52 5.85
CA CYS A 84 -45.72 -14.47 6.80
C CYS A 84 -46.68 -14.73 7.94
N ASP A 85 -46.67 -15.96 8.48
CA ASP A 85 -47.28 -16.27 9.75
C ASP A 85 -46.72 -15.40 10.84
N ASN A 86 -47.57 -15.05 11.84
CA ASN A 86 -47.27 -14.10 12.93
C ASN A 86 -46.98 -12.67 12.49
N ARG A 87 -47.16 -12.32 11.21
CA ARG A 87 -47.05 -10.97 10.63
C ARG A 87 -45.88 -10.16 11.22
N PRO A 88 -44.62 -10.60 11.03
CA PRO A 88 -43.44 -9.96 11.59
C PRO A 88 -43.29 -8.53 11.07
N THR A 89 -42.70 -7.66 11.87
CA THR A 89 -42.38 -6.29 11.47
C THR A 89 -40.94 -6.20 11.04
N THR A 90 -40.62 -5.37 10.03
CA THR A 90 -39.30 -5.14 9.50
C THR A 90 -39.04 -3.64 9.45
N SER A 91 -37.89 -3.21 9.99
CA SER A 91 -37.39 -1.85 9.85
C SER A 91 -36.90 -1.60 8.44
N GLN A 92 -37.22 -0.44 7.89
CA GLN A 92 -36.75 -0.01 6.59
C GLN A 92 -35.22 0.12 6.59
N ARG A 93 -34.57 -0.46 5.58
CA ARG A 93 -33.16 -0.24 5.29
C ARG A 93 -33.03 0.80 4.19
N LEU A 94 -32.06 1.70 4.37
CA LEU A 94 -31.72 2.74 3.41
C LEU A 94 -30.31 2.46 2.88
N ASP A 95 -30.09 2.68 1.59
CA ASP A 95 -28.88 2.24 0.90
C ASP A 95 -27.63 3.10 1.17
N TRP A 96 -27.74 4.12 2.00
CA TRP A 96 -26.69 5.07 2.33
C TRP A 96 -26.05 4.88 3.72
N HIS A 97 -26.44 3.85 4.46
CA HIS A 97 -25.77 3.45 5.72
C HIS A 97 -25.99 1.97 6.02
N GLU A 98 -25.05 1.36 6.75
CA GLU A 98 -25.18 0.00 7.27
C GLU A 98 -25.97 0.03 8.60
N PRO A 99 -26.94 -0.87 8.82
CA PRO A 99 -27.61 -1.02 10.12
C PRO A 99 -26.58 -1.20 11.25
N ASN A 100 -26.77 -0.49 12.36
CA ASN A 100 -25.87 -0.45 13.52
C ASN A 100 -24.52 0.26 13.29
N SER A 101 -24.23 0.79 12.10
CA SER A 101 -23.09 1.71 11.94
C SER A 101 -23.46 3.10 12.51
N PRO A 102 -22.53 3.76 13.21
CA PRO A 102 -22.72 5.16 13.62
C PRO A 102 -22.48 6.16 12.47
N ASN A 103 -22.15 5.66 11.27
CA ASN A 103 -21.74 6.47 10.14
C ASN A 103 -22.61 6.20 8.91
N ALA A 104 -22.79 7.23 8.08
CA ALA A 104 -23.24 7.07 6.70
C ALA A 104 -22.05 6.60 5.82
N PHE A 105 -22.31 5.86 4.74
CA PHE A 105 -21.27 5.39 3.82
C PHE A 105 -20.42 6.51 3.24
N ALA A 106 -21.02 7.65 2.92
CA ALA A 106 -20.27 8.81 2.43
C ALA A 106 -19.22 9.29 3.42
N TYR A 107 -19.49 9.24 4.73
CA TYR A 107 -18.52 9.58 5.75
C TYR A 107 -17.44 8.51 5.89
N GLU A 108 -17.79 7.24 5.84
CA GLU A 108 -16.80 6.15 5.86
C GLU A 108 -15.82 6.23 4.66
N GLN A 109 -16.34 6.52 3.46
CA GLN A 109 -15.50 6.77 2.28
C GLN A 109 -14.61 8.01 2.45
N HIS A 110 -15.13 9.08 3.05
CA HIS A 110 -14.33 10.26 3.38
C HIS A 110 -13.15 9.90 4.30
N ILE A 111 -13.38 9.12 5.34
CA ILE A 111 -12.33 8.65 6.26
C ILE A 111 -11.27 7.83 5.51
N LEU A 112 -11.68 6.90 4.64
CA LEU A 112 -10.75 6.10 3.83
C LEU A 112 -9.87 6.98 2.92
N LEU A 113 -10.43 8.03 2.33
CA LEU A 113 -9.67 8.99 1.53
C LEU A 113 -8.70 9.83 2.39
N GLN A 114 -9.08 10.21 3.61
CA GLN A 114 -8.21 10.93 4.53
C GLN A 114 -7.02 10.10 5.01
N LEU A 115 -7.13 8.76 4.99
CA LEU A 115 -6.05 7.84 5.35
C LEU A 115 -4.98 7.70 4.25
N VAL A 116 -5.26 8.13 3.03
CA VAL A 116 -4.25 8.13 1.97
C VAL A 116 -3.11 9.10 2.35
N ASN A 117 -1.89 8.56 2.49
CA ASN A 117 -0.70 9.29 2.96
C ASN A 117 -0.84 9.89 4.38
N SER A 118 -1.67 9.27 5.24
CA SER A 118 -1.86 9.70 6.63
C SER A 118 -1.92 8.48 7.56
N THR A 119 -1.81 8.71 8.86
CA THR A 119 -1.96 7.66 9.88
C THR A 119 -3.38 7.65 10.46
N ILE A 120 -3.74 6.55 11.13
CA ILE A 120 -5.03 6.45 11.85
C ILE A 120 -5.11 7.57 12.91
N GLU A 121 -4.02 7.81 13.63
CA GLU A 121 -3.94 8.83 14.68
C GLU A 121 -4.12 10.25 14.13
N ASP A 122 -3.48 10.57 13.01
CA ASP A 122 -3.63 11.88 12.36
C ASP A 122 -5.07 12.13 11.90
N VAL A 123 -5.71 11.11 11.31
CA VAL A 123 -7.10 11.22 10.86
C VAL A 123 -8.04 11.30 12.07
N ALA A 124 -7.77 10.55 13.16
CA ALA A 124 -8.55 10.62 14.39
C ALA A 124 -8.57 12.04 14.96
N VAL A 125 -7.42 12.72 14.98
CA VAL A 125 -7.31 14.11 15.43
C VAL A 125 -8.05 15.07 14.50
N LYS A 126 -7.86 14.95 13.18
CA LYS A 126 -8.50 15.82 12.17
C LYS A 126 -10.02 15.73 12.21
N GLU A 127 -10.55 14.52 12.32
CA GLU A 127 -11.97 14.22 12.26
C GLU A 127 -12.66 14.21 13.63
N GLN A 128 -11.91 14.36 14.71
CA GLN A 128 -12.39 14.35 16.10
C GLN A 128 -13.17 13.07 16.43
N ILE A 129 -12.65 11.92 16.02
CA ILE A 129 -13.17 10.58 16.32
C ILE A 129 -12.05 9.71 16.90
N SER A 130 -12.42 8.58 17.50
CA SER A 130 -11.41 7.67 18.06
C SER A 130 -10.68 6.89 16.98
N ALA A 131 -9.41 6.55 17.24
CA ALA A 131 -8.63 5.64 16.39
C ALA A 131 -9.34 4.29 16.21
N ALA A 132 -10.00 3.77 17.24
CA ALA A 132 -10.80 2.55 17.16
C ALA A 132 -11.99 2.67 16.18
N SER A 133 -12.62 3.85 16.08
CA SER A 133 -13.69 4.08 15.10
C SER A 133 -13.15 4.02 13.67
N ILE A 134 -11.96 4.55 13.42
CA ILE A 134 -11.30 4.48 12.11
C ILE A 134 -10.88 3.06 11.78
N ALA A 135 -10.30 2.32 12.74
CA ALA A 135 -9.96 0.91 12.55
C ALA A 135 -11.20 0.09 12.18
N GLY A 136 -12.34 0.31 12.87
CA GLY A 136 -13.60 -0.35 12.53
C GLY A 136 -14.13 0.01 11.12
N ILE A 137 -13.85 1.20 10.60
CA ILE A 137 -14.17 1.56 9.21
C ILE A 137 -13.25 0.78 8.25
N LEU A 138 -11.95 0.73 8.52
CA LEU A 138 -10.99 -0.04 7.73
C LEU A 138 -11.40 -1.52 7.66
N ASP A 139 -11.72 -2.14 8.78
CA ASP A 139 -12.12 -3.55 8.86
C ASP A 139 -13.37 -3.86 8.01
N ARG A 140 -14.29 -2.91 7.86
CA ARG A 140 -15.49 -3.08 7.04
C ARG A 140 -15.23 -2.94 5.53
N HIS A 141 -14.29 -2.08 5.15
CA HIS A 141 -14.09 -1.69 3.75
C HIS A 141 -12.82 -2.25 3.11
N VAL A 142 -11.84 -2.63 3.91
CA VAL A 142 -10.56 -3.15 3.43
C VAL A 142 -10.48 -4.65 3.70
N SER A 143 -10.53 -5.43 2.63
CA SER A 143 -10.29 -6.87 2.72
C SER A 143 -8.80 -7.14 2.61
N THR A 144 -8.24 -7.89 3.57
CA THR A 144 -6.87 -8.40 3.48
C THR A 144 -6.75 -9.63 2.60
N LYS A 145 -7.88 -10.25 2.23
CA LYS A 145 -7.92 -11.42 1.34
C LYS A 145 -8.04 -10.99 -0.11
N VAL A 146 -7.21 -11.58 -0.96
CA VAL A 146 -7.25 -11.32 -2.40
C VAL A 146 -8.49 -11.96 -3.01
N ASP A 147 -9.29 -11.18 -3.71
CA ASP A 147 -10.37 -11.72 -4.54
C ASP A 147 -9.80 -12.16 -5.91
N TRP A 148 -9.41 -13.43 -5.99
CA TRP A 148 -8.82 -14.01 -7.18
C TRP A 148 -9.74 -14.03 -8.40
N SER A 149 -11.05 -13.83 -8.23
CA SER A 149 -12.00 -13.77 -9.34
C SER A 149 -11.79 -12.55 -10.24
N GLN A 150 -11.22 -11.48 -9.69
CA GLN A 150 -10.93 -10.23 -10.41
C GLN A 150 -9.68 -10.32 -11.31
N TYR A 151 -8.93 -11.43 -11.25
CA TYR A 151 -7.68 -11.59 -11.99
C TYR A 151 -7.84 -12.64 -13.08
N SER A 152 -7.49 -12.27 -14.31
CA SER A 152 -7.40 -13.19 -15.45
C SER A 152 -5.98 -13.73 -15.66
N GLN A 153 -4.97 -12.97 -15.26
CA GLN A 153 -3.55 -13.33 -15.37
C GLN A 153 -2.72 -12.54 -14.36
N LEU A 154 -1.53 -13.07 -14.00
CA LEU A 154 -0.59 -12.44 -13.07
C LEU A 154 0.71 -11.97 -13.74
N GLY A 155 1.25 -12.67 -14.75
CA GLY A 155 2.47 -12.27 -15.46
C GLY A 155 3.73 -12.46 -14.61
N GLU A 156 4.42 -11.38 -14.25
CA GLU A 156 5.60 -11.42 -13.37
C GLU A 156 5.15 -11.22 -11.91
N LEU A 157 5.50 -12.16 -11.04
CA LEU A 157 5.22 -12.07 -9.61
C LEU A 157 6.44 -11.48 -8.91
N GLY A 158 6.26 -10.40 -8.15
CA GLY A 158 7.31 -9.76 -7.35
C GLY A 158 7.09 -9.97 -5.86
N LEU A 159 8.16 -10.33 -5.15
CA LEU A 159 8.24 -10.37 -3.69
C LEU A 159 9.33 -9.40 -3.25
N ASP A 160 9.00 -8.45 -2.40
CA ASP A 160 9.92 -7.45 -1.86
C ASP A 160 9.58 -7.17 -0.40
N GLU A 161 10.56 -6.72 0.40
CA GLU A 161 10.32 -6.43 1.81
C GLU A 161 10.40 -4.93 2.10
N ILE A 162 9.55 -4.50 3.03
CA ILE A 162 9.58 -3.15 3.58
C ILE A 162 9.74 -3.24 5.10
N ALA A 163 10.76 -2.55 5.63
CA ALA A 163 10.93 -2.39 7.05
C ALA A 163 9.91 -1.35 7.58
N LEU A 164 9.01 -1.75 8.46
CA LEU A 164 8.02 -0.85 9.07
C LEU A 164 8.67 0.14 10.04
N LYS A 165 9.74 -0.28 10.73
CA LYS A 165 10.48 0.58 11.66
C LYS A 165 11.98 0.41 11.45
N LYS A 166 12.69 1.54 11.37
CA LYS A 166 14.14 1.55 11.22
C LYS A 166 14.81 0.86 12.43
N GLY A 167 15.54 -0.21 12.17
CA GLY A 167 16.36 -0.92 13.18
C GLY A 167 15.61 -1.93 14.06
N HIS A 168 14.33 -2.22 13.82
CA HIS A 168 13.51 -3.13 14.64
C HIS A 168 13.27 -4.52 14.06
N GLY A 169 13.68 -4.80 12.84
CA GLY A 169 13.45 -6.13 12.23
C GLY A 169 11.98 -6.46 11.90
N ASP A 170 11.08 -5.50 12.04
CA ASP A 170 9.67 -5.62 11.68
C ASP A 170 9.54 -5.42 10.18
N PHE A 171 9.49 -6.51 9.44
CA PHE A 171 9.36 -6.50 7.98
C PHE A 171 7.98 -6.98 7.57
N VAL A 172 7.45 -6.40 6.51
CA VAL A 172 6.30 -6.91 5.77
C VAL A 172 6.72 -7.24 4.36
N VAL A 173 6.09 -8.26 3.75
CA VAL A 173 6.36 -8.62 2.36
C VAL A 173 5.29 -8.03 1.46
N ILE A 174 5.74 -7.28 0.48
CA ILE A 174 4.89 -6.74 -0.58
C ILE A 174 4.85 -7.73 -1.73
N VAL A 175 3.67 -8.24 -2.04
CA VAL A 175 3.48 -9.13 -3.19
C VAL A 175 2.84 -8.36 -4.33
N THR A 176 3.52 -8.34 -5.47
CA THR A 176 3.07 -7.62 -6.66
C THR A 176 2.90 -8.54 -7.86
N SER A 177 2.10 -8.11 -8.81
CA SER A 177 1.94 -8.73 -10.13
C SER A 177 2.16 -7.68 -11.20
N ARG A 178 3.07 -7.93 -12.14
CA ARG A 178 3.34 -7.06 -13.28
C ARG A 178 2.93 -7.72 -14.59
N LEU A 179 2.06 -7.05 -15.32
CA LEU A 179 1.59 -7.53 -16.62
C LEU A 179 2.52 -7.05 -17.74
N LYS A 180 2.50 -7.72 -18.90
CA LYS A 180 3.22 -7.31 -20.12
C LYS A 180 2.94 -5.88 -20.56
N SER A 181 1.77 -5.33 -20.22
CA SER A 181 1.41 -3.93 -20.44
C SER A 181 2.18 -2.94 -19.56
N GLY A 182 3.03 -3.42 -18.65
CA GLY A 182 3.72 -2.62 -17.63
C GLY A 182 2.85 -2.28 -16.41
N ARG A 183 1.58 -2.65 -16.39
CA ARG A 183 0.69 -2.40 -15.25
C ARG A 183 1.10 -3.25 -14.06
N ILE A 184 1.39 -2.59 -12.93
CA ILE A 184 1.69 -3.23 -11.66
C ILE A 184 0.41 -3.23 -10.80
N ARG A 185 0.18 -4.35 -10.10
CA ARG A 185 -0.90 -4.53 -9.12
C ARG A 185 -0.30 -4.99 -7.81
N LEU A 186 -0.69 -4.38 -6.72
CA LEU A 186 -0.45 -4.89 -5.38
C LEU A 186 -1.44 -6.04 -5.15
N LEU A 187 -0.92 -7.24 -4.87
CA LEU A 187 -1.74 -8.41 -4.55
C LEU A 187 -1.97 -8.53 -3.05
N ALA A 188 -0.91 -8.44 -2.26
CA ALA A 188 -0.98 -8.56 -0.81
C ALA A 188 0.17 -7.81 -0.12
N VAL A 189 -0.05 -7.54 1.16
CA VAL A 189 0.98 -7.18 2.14
C VAL A 189 0.94 -8.28 3.21
N LEU A 190 2.00 -9.07 3.30
CA LEU A 190 2.11 -10.14 4.28
C LEU A 190 2.71 -9.60 5.58
N GLU A 191 2.26 -10.12 6.71
CA GLU A 191 2.59 -9.58 8.03
C GLU A 191 4.05 -9.77 8.47
N ASP A 192 4.76 -10.72 7.86
CA ASP A 192 6.16 -11.01 8.11
C ASP A 192 6.86 -11.56 6.85
N ARG A 193 8.18 -11.75 6.93
CA ARG A 193 9.00 -12.30 5.85
C ARG A 193 9.29 -13.80 5.97
N GLU A 194 8.64 -14.49 6.91
CA GLU A 194 8.87 -15.90 7.12
C GLU A 194 8.48 -16.73 5.89
N LYS A 195 9.30 -17.74 5.56
CA LYS A 195 9.04 -18.62 4.42
C LYS A 195 7.62 -19.22 4.48
N ALA A 196 7.17 -19.59 5.68
CA ALA A 196 5.85 -20.19 5.87
C ALA A 196 4.71 -19.26 5.44
N THR A 197 4.79 -17.99 5.81
CA THR A 197 3.80 -16.95 5.44
C THR A 197 3.75 -16.74 3.92
N VAL A 198 4.92 -16.68 3.27
CA VAL A 198 5.01 -16.57 1.81
C VAL A 198 4.46 -17.81 1.11
N VAL A 199 4.80 -19.01 1.58
CA VAL A 199 4.28 -20.29 1.06
C VAL A 199 2.76 -20.35 1.17
N GLU A 200 2.18 -19.97 2.31
CA GLU A 200 0.74 -19.94 2.51
C GLU A 200 0.06 -19.01 1.50
N PHE A 201 0.61 -17.82 1.30
CA PHE A 201 0.11 -16.89 0.29
C PHE A 201 0.18 -17.49 -1.12
N LEU A 202 1.33 -18.02 -1.52
CA LEU A 202 1.50 -18.62 -2.85
C LEU A 202 0.58 -19.82 -3.10
N ARG A 203 0.26 -20.62 -2.05
CA ARG A 203 -0.75 -21.69 -2.10
C ARG A 203 -2.15 -21.16 -2.35
N SER A 204 -2.48 -20.00 -1.84
CA SER A 204 -3.80 -19.40 -2.02
C SER A 204 -4.09 -18.98 -3.47
N ILE A 205 -3.06 -18.87 -4.33
CA ILE A 205 -3.21 -18.54 -5.74
C ILE A 205 -3.85 -19.73 -6.48
N PRO A 206 -5.02 -19.56 -7.12
CA PRO A 206 -5.63 -20.62 -7.91
C PRO A 206 -4.74 -21.11 -9.05
N GLN A 207 -4.76 -22.41 -9.34
CA GLN A 207 -3.89 -23.00 -10.37
C GLN A 207 -4.01 -22.30 -11.73
N ARG A 208 -5.22 -21.95 -12.16
CA ARG A 208 -5.46 -21.18 -13.39
C ARG A 208 -4.68 -19.88 -13.49
N LEU A 209 -4.35 -19.25 -12.33
CA LEU A 209 -3.53 -18.03 -12.27
C LEU A 209 -2.05 -18.36 -12.13
N LYS A 210 -1.68 -19.41 -11.38
CA LYS A 210 -0.30 -19.91 -11.33
C LYS A 210 0.23 -20.21 -12.72
N ASP A 211 -0.58 -20.82 -13.59
CA ASP A 211 -0.23 -21.14 -14.98
C ASP A 211 0.04 -19.91 -15.86
N THR A 212 -0.31 -18.71 -15.40
CA THR A 212 -0.06 -17.44 -16.11
C THR A 212 1.19 -16.70 -15.59
N ILE A 213 1.87 -17.26 -14.58
CA ILE A 213 3.07 -16.65 -14.00
C ILE A 213 4.26 -17.02 -14.87
N GLU A 214 4.94 -16.04 -15.43
CA GLU A 214 6.10 -16.20 -16.32
C GLU A 214 7.41 -16.25 -15.55
N CYS A 215 7.52 -15.44 -14.49
CA CYS A 215 8.65 -15.47 -13.56
C CYS A 215 8.25 -15.00 -12.17
N GLY A 216 9.00 -15.48 -11.16
CA GLY A 216 8.99 -14.97 -9.81
C GLY A 216 10.25 -14.14 -9.57
N CYS A 217 10.08 -12.86 -9.24
CA CYS A 217 11.16 -11.93 -8.95
C CYS A 217 11.22 -11.66 -7.45
N CYS A 218 12.38 -11.80 -6.83
CA CYS A 218 12.59 -11.50 -5.42
C CYS A 218 14.02 -11.03 -5.17
N ASP A 219 14.31 -10.62 -3.93
CA ASP A 219 15.68 -10.40 -3.47
C ASP A 219 16.45 -11.73 -3.32
N MET A 220 17.65 -11.68 -2.73
CA MET A 220 18.51 -12.85 -2.49
C MET A 220 18.13 -13.62 -1.21
N TYR A 221 17.03 -13.27 -0.51
CA TYR A 221 16.62 -13.97 0.69
C TYR A 221 16.18 -15.40 0.37
N GLU A 222 16.80 -16.37 1.04
CA GLU A 222 16.61 -17.81 0.76
C GLU A 222 15.15 -18.24 0.94
N GLY A 223 14.45 -17.68 1.94
CA GLY A 223 13.04 -17.98 2.20
C GLY A 223 12.13 -17.70 1.01
N TYR A 224 12.37 -16.63 0.25
CA TYR A 224 11.57 -16.30 -0.94
C TYR A 224 11.91 -17.21 -2.12
N THR A 225 13.20 -17.44 -2.35
CA THR A 225 13.64 -18.28 -3.47
C THR A 225 13.16 -19.72 -3.31
N GLU A 226 13.17 -20.24 -2.08
CA GLU A 226 12.63 -21.57 -1.78
C GLU A 226 11.11 -21.63 -1.91
N ALA A 227 10.39 -20.65 -1.36
CA ALA A 227 8.92 -20.59 -1.47
C ALA A 227 8.45 -20.56 -2.93
N ILE A 228 9.13 -19.76 -3.79
CA ILE A 228 8.84 -19.72 -5.22
C ILE A 228 9.10 -21.09 -5.88
N ARG A 229 10.21 -21.75 -5.57
CA ARG A 229 10.55 -23.07 -6.15
C ARG A 229 9.56 -24.16 -5.71
N GLU A 230 9.11 -24.13 -4.46
CA GLU A 230 8.16 -25.11 -3.91
C GLU A 230 6.75 -24.94 -4.50
N GLU A 231 6.24 -23.71 -4.56
CA GLU A 231 4.83 -23.47 -4.85
C GLU A 231 4.55 -23.10 -6.32
N LEU A 232 5.58 -22.67 -7.06
CA LEU A 232 5.49 -22.25 -8.45
C LEU A 232 6.44 -23.07 -9.32
N SER A 233 6.26 -24.39 -9.29
CA SER A 233 7.12 -25.32 -10.06
C SER A 233 7.10 -24.97 -11.55
N GLY A 234 8.30 -24.85 -12.17
CA GLY A 234 8.46 -24.48 -13.56
C GLY A 234 8.46 -22.98 -13.86
N VAL A 235 8.18 -22.13 -12.88
CA VAL A 235 8.29 -20.68 -13.02
C VAL A 235 9.77 -20.27 -12.93
N ARG A 236 10.22 -19.41 -13.84
CA ARG A 236 11.58 -18.89 -13.81
C ARG A 236 11.80 -17.98 -12.61
N LEU A 237 12.77 -18.34 -11.76
CA LEU A 237 13.20 -17.47 -10.66
C LEU A 237 14.14 -16.39 -11.20
N VAL A 238 13.88 -15.14 -10.83
CA VAL A 238 14.69 -13.98 -11.17
C VAL A 238 15.05 -13.25 -9.87
N ILE A 239 16.35 -13.00 -9.67
CA ILE A 239 16.80 -12.16 -8.55
C ILE A 239 16.77 -10.70 -8.99
N ASP A 240 16.20 -9.85 -8.13
CA ASP A 240 16.11 -8.41 -8.40
C ASP A 240 17.53 -7.82 -8.51
N ARG A 241 17.76 -7.21 -9.66
CA ARG A 241 19.03 -6.55 -9.96
C ARG A 241 19.42 -5.48 -8.94
N PHE A 242 18.45 -4.77 -8.37
CA PHE A 242 18.72 -3.73 -7.37
C PHE A 242 19.51 -4.29 -6.20
N HIS A 243 19.09 -5.41 -5.63
CA HIS A 243 19.75 -6.05 -4.48
C HIS A 243 21.14 -6.59 -4.83
N ILE A 244 21.33 -7.10 -6.06
CA ILE A 244 22.67 -7.49 -6.54
C ILE A 244 23.58 -6.26 -6.62
N THR A 245 23.07 -5.16 -7.18
CA THR A 245 23.80 -3.89 -7.30
C THR A 245 24.19 -3.33 -5.95
N GLU A 246 23.28 -3.37 -5.00
CA GLU A 246 23.52 -2.92 -3.62
C GLU A 246 24.63 -3.75 -2.96
N ALA A 247 24.57 -5.08 -3.08
CA ALA A 247 25.58 -5.98 -2.48
C ALA A 247 27.02 -5.67 -2.95
N TYR A 248 27.25 -5.47 -4.24
CA TYR A 248 28.60 -5.15 -4.69
C TYR A 248 29.00 -3.68 -4.42
N ARG A 249 28.06 -2.74 -4.36
CA ARG A 249 28.31 -1.36 -3.93
C ARG A 249 28.71 -1.30 -2.45
N ASP A 250 28.07 -2.09 -1.60
CA ASP A 250 28.43 -2.20 -0.18
C ASP A 250 29.80 -2.83 0.00
N GLY A 251 30.16 -3.81 -0.81
CA GLY A 251 31.50 -4.38 -0.87
C GLY A 251 32.56 -3.33 -1.20
N LEU A 252 32.33 -2.53 -2.25
CA LEU A 252 33.21 -1.42 -2.64
C LEU A 252 33.30 -0.33 -1.54
N GLU A 253 32.18 0.01 -0.92
CA GLU A 253 32.15 1.01 0.17
C GLU A 253 32.91 0.53 1.41
N SER A 254 32.79 -0.75 1.75
CA SER A 254 33.55 -1.37 2.83
C SER A 254 35.06 -1.33 2.56
N LEU A 255 35.47 -1.73 1.34
CA LEU A 255 36.85 -1.66 0.89
C LEU A 255 37.35 -0.21 0.89
N ARG A 256 36.57 0.74 0.40
CA ARG A 256 36.93 2.18 0.43
C ARG A 256 37.23 2.67 1.84
N LYS A 257 36.36 2.35 2.80
CA LYS A 257 36.58 2.74 4.22
C LYS A 257 37.87 2.16 4.77
N LYS A 258 38.15 0.88 4.48
CA LYS A 258 39.37 0.20 4.91
C LYS A 258 40.63 0.85 4.29
N GLU A 259 40.63 1.07 2.98
CA GLU A 259 41.74 1.64 2.25
C GLU A 259 42.00 3.13 2.63
N LEU A 260 40.94 3.94 2.76
CA LEU A 260 41.11 5.33 3.21
C LEU A 260 41.65 5.41 4.63
N ASN A 261 41.29 4.49 5.53
CA ASN A 261 41.86 4.42 6.87
C ASN A 261 43.36 4.04 6.86
N ARG A 262 43.79 3.17 5.92
CA ARG A 262 45.19 2.85 5.67
C ARG A 262 45.93 4.06 5.14
N LEU A 263 45.43 4.67 4.06
CA LEU A 263 46.05 5.82 3.39
C LEU A 263 46.15 7.06 4.31
N LYS A 264 45.22 7.23 5.23
CA LYS A 264 45.28 8.30 6.24
C LYS A 264 46.52 8.20 7.17
N LYS A 265 47.02 6.96 7.36
CA LYS A 265 48.25 6.73 8.20
C LYS A 265 49.53 6.77 7.37
N GLU A 266 49.46 6.50 6.08
CA GLU A 266 50.60 6.37 5.19
C GLU A 266 50.94 7.69 4.46
N LEU A 267 49.92 8.50 4.14
CA LEU A 267 50.06 9.74 3.38
C LEU A 267 50.23 10.96 4.29
N SER A 268 50.89 11.98 3.77
CA SER A 268 50.89 13.29 4.39
C SER A 268 49.48 13.92 4.44
N ALA A 269 49.24 14.86 5.36
CA ALA A 269 47.93 15.53 5.46
C ALA A 269 47.53 16.26 4.15
N GLN A 270 48.51 16.77 3.41
CA GLN A 270 48.30 17.44 2.13
C GLN A 270 47.85 16.43 1.04
N GLU A 271 48.53 15.31 0.92
CA GLU A 271 48.18 14.25 -0.03
C GLU A 271 46.81 13.62 0.27
N TYR A 272 46.55 13.33 1.56
CA TYR A 272 45.26 12.76 1.95
C TYR A 272 44.07 13.71 1.66
N LYS A 273 44.30 15.03 1.76
CA LYS A 273 43.28 16.05 1.41
C LYS A 273 42.86 16.00 -0.05
N LEU A 274 43.76 15.55 -0.96
CA LEU A 274 43.47 15.38 -2.38
C LEU A 274 42.45 14.23 -2.69
N LEU A 275 42.19 13.36 -1.71
CA LEU A 275 41.21 12.28 -1.80
C LEU A 275 39.80 12.70 -1.37
N LYS A 276 39.60 13.99 -1.05
CA LYS A 276 38.25 14.50 -0.74
C LYS A 276 37.33 14.33 -1.95
N GLY A 277 36.15 13.76 -1.73
CA GLY A 277 35.19 13.50 -2.81
C GLY A 277 35.22 12.06 -3.35
N THR A 278 36.20 11.24 -3.00
CA THR A 278 36.35 9.85 -3.44
C THR A 278 35.07 9.03 -3.32
N MET A 279 34.29 9.21 -2.24
CA MET A 279 33.02 8.49 -2.03
C MET A 279 32.03 8.73 -3.17
N TRP A 280 31.92 9.96 -3.61
CA TRP A 280 30.98 10.34 -4.68
C TRP A 280 31.48 9.89 -6.04
N ALA A 281 32.80 10.04 -6.29
CA ALA A 281 33.42 9.59 -7.55
C ALA A 281 33.32 8.07 -7.75
N LEU A 282 33.53 7.26 -6.70
CA LEU A 282 33.42 5.79 -6.78
C LEU A 282 31.98 5.28 -6.98
N ARG A 283 30.97 6.11 -6.71
CA ARG A 283 29.55 5.76 -6.91
C ARG A 283 29.03 6.01 -8.32
N LYS A 284 29.79 6.75 -9.11
CA LYS A 284 29.46 7.07 -10.51
C LYS A 284 30.02 6.07 -11.47
N GLU A 285 29.34 5.90 -12.58
CA GLU A 285 29.88 5.19 -13.74
C GLU A 285 30.99 6.02 -14.39
N LYS A 286 31.84 5.36 -15.15
CA LYS A 286 33.01 6.00 -15.73
C LYS A 286 32.66 7.16 -16.67
N GLU A 287 31.54 7.04 -17.38
CA GLU A 287 31.01 8.02 -18.32
C GLU A 287 30.44 9.27 -17.64
N ASP A 288 30.02 9.13 -16.38
CA ASP A 288 29.39 10.21 -15.58
C ASP A 288 30.37 11.01 -14.73
N LEU A 289 31.66 10.65 -14.79
CA LEU A 289 32.69 11.33 -14.00
C LEU A 289 33.06 12.70 -14.60
N SER A 290 33.07 13.74 -13.76
CA SER A 290 33.68 15.02 -14.13
C SER A 290 35.19 14.91 -14.24
N GLN A 291 35.86 15.90 -14.86
CA GLN A 291 37.32 15.95 -14.93
C GLN A 291 37.97 15.95 -13.56
N GLU A 292 37.40 16.67 -12.60
CA GLU A 292 37.90 16.71 -11.22
C GLU A 292 37.79 15.32 -10.54
N GLU A 293 36.64 14.64 -10.69
CA GLU A 293 36.43 13.30 -10.14
C GLU A 293 37.37 12.27 -10.77
N ASN A 294 37.60 12.36 -12.07
CA ASN A 294 38.60 11.53 -12.77
C ASN A 294 40.03 11.74 -12.17
N HIS A 295 40.41 12.96 -11.89
CA HIS A 295 41.70 13.24 -11.25
C HIS A 295 41.79 12.68 -9.81
N ILE A 296 40.70 12.77 -9.05
CA ILE A 296 40.62 12.19 -7.71
C ILE A 296 40.79 10.67 -7.77
N LEU A 297 40.06 9.99 -8.67
CA LEU A 297 40.15 8.54 -8.83
C LEU A 297 41.52 8.11 -9.34
N ALA A 298 42.12 8.83 -10.29
CA ALA A 298 43.46 8.51 -10.81
C ALA A 298 44.51 8.52 -9.69
N ARG A 299 44.47 9.52 -8.78
CA ARG A 299 45.35 9.57 -7.60
C ARG A 299 45.06 8.43 -6.63
N LEU A 300 43.76 8.21 -6.30
CA LEU A 300 43.36 7.13 -5.41
C LEU A 300 43.89 5.78 -5.91
N PHE A 301 43.74 5.50 -7.19
CA PHE A 301 44.16 4.22 -7.80
C PHE A 301 45.68 4.00 -7.86
N GLN A 302 46.48 5.08 -7.86
CA GLN A 302 47.90 4.98 -7.66
C GLN A 302 48.28 4.49 -6.25
N TRP A 303 47.54 4.94 -5.22
CA TRP A 303 47.79 4.58 -3.83
C TRP A 303 47.02 3.32 -3.37
N SER A 304 45.98 2.95 -4.09
CA SER A 304 45.16 1.77 -3.78
C SER A 304 44.75 1.00 -5.06
N PRO A 305 45.63 0.11 -5.55
CA PRO A 305 45.32 -0.76 -6.68
C PRO A 305 44.07 -1.63 -6.42
N ASN A 306 43.85 -2.05 -5.17
CA ASN A 306 42.68 -2.84 -4.80
C ASN A 306 41.37 -2.09 -5.06
N LEU A 307 41.29 -0.78 -4.75
CA LEU A 307 40.13 0.02 -5.08
C LEU A 307 39.94 0.22 -6.57
N LYS A 308 41.03 0.32 -7.33
CA LYS A 308 40.95 0.34 -8.79
C LYS A 308 40.30 -0.92 -9.33
N THR A 309 40.80 -2.08 -8.93
CA THR A 309 40.24 -3.37 -9.37
C THR A 309 38.77 -3.52 -9.00
N ALA A 310 38.40 -3.17 -7.75
CA ALA A 310 37.00 -3.26 -7.29
C ALA A 310 36.09 -2.31 -8.08
N TYR A 311 36.53 -1.09 -8.38
CA TYR A 311 35.79 -0.14 -9.20
C TYR A 311 35.61 -0.61 -10.64
N GLU A 312 36.68 -1.16 -11.25
CA GLU A 312 36.63 -1.71 -12.59
C GLU A 312 35.71 -2.93 -12.69
N LEU A 313 35.73 -3.83 -11.68
CA LEU A 313 34.81 -4.97 -11.58
C LEU A 313 33.35 -4.53 -11.42
N GLN A 314 33.10 -3.52 -10.57
CA GLN A 314 31.75 -2.96 -10.45
C GLN A 314 31.22 -2.43 -11.78
N ASN A 315 32.02 -1.65 -12.51
CA ASN A 315 31.61 -1.10 -13.81
C ASN A 315 31.40 -2.21 -14.84
N ALA A 316 32.29 -3.22 -14.87
CA ALA A 316 32.17 -4.37 -15.78
C ALA A 316 30.89 -5.17 -15.51
N LEU A 317 30.54 -5.39 -14.21
CA LEU A 317 29.34 -6.11 -13.82
C LEU A 317 28.08 -5.30 -14.17
N THR A 318 28.08 -4.00 -13.92
CA THR A 318 26.99 -3.10 -14.33
C THR A 318 26.77 -3.17 -15.85
N ALA A 319 27.84 -3.08 -16.64
CA ALA A 319 27.76 -3.15 -18.09
C ALA A 319 27.20 -4.50 -18.60
N ILE A 320 27.44 -5.62 -17.89
CA ILE A 320 26.86 -6.93 -18.24
C ILE A 320 25.35 -6.90 -18.04
N PHE A 321 24.86 -6.31 -16.93
CA PHE A 321 23.43 -6.19 -16.64
C PHE A 321 22.70 -5.21 -17.55
N ASP A 322 23.38 -4.18 -18.06
CA ASP A 322 22.78 -3.20 -18.99
C ASP A 322 22.76 -3.70 -20.44
N ALA A 323 23.59 -4.69 -20.76
CA ALA A 323 23.69 -5.21 -22.11
C ALA A 323 22.50 -6.14 -22.44
N ALA A 324 21.91 -5.95 -23.61
CA ALA A 324 20.91 -6.87 -24.19
C ALA A 324 21.59 -8.15 -24.71
N ILE A 325 22.07 -9.01 -23.80
CA ILE A 325 22.79 -10.25 -24.12
C ILE A 325 22.03 -11.48 -23.56
N SER A 326 22.33 -12.67 -24.15
CA SER A 326 21.76 -13.91 -23.61
C SER A 326 22.40 -14.31 -22.28
N VAL A 327 21.67 -15.13 -21.50
CA VAL A 327 22.14 -15.63 -20.19
C VAL A 327 23.51 -16.37 -20.34
N ASP A 328 23.69 -17.13 -21.40
CA ASP A 328 24.95 -17.87 -21.61
C ASP A 328 26.12 -16.92 -21.87
N VAL A 329 25.91 -15.88 -22.67
CA VAL A 329 26.93 -14.84 -22.90
C VAL A 329 27.23 -14.07 -21.61
N ALA A 330 26.20 -13.77 -20.79
CA ALA A 330 26.41 -13.11 -19.51
C ALA A 330 27.22 -13.97 -18.54
N LYS A 331 26.93 -15.27 -18.42
CA LYS A 331 27.71 -16.22 -17.59
C LYS A 331 29.19 -16.22 -17.98
N VAL A 332 29.49 -16.36 -19.25
CA VAL A 332 30.89 -16.34 -19.75
C VAL A 332 31.61 -15.03 -19.42
N LYS A 333 30.87 -13.89 -19.41
CA LYS A 333 31.45 -12.59 -19.05
C LYS A 333 31.70 -12.43 -17.56
N ILE A 334 30.86 -13.05 -16.72
CA ILE A 334 31.00 -13.01 -15.23
C ILE A 334 32.15 -13.93 -14.77
N GLU A 335 32.40 -15.05 -15.48
CA GLU A 335 33.46 -15.99 -15.15
C GLU A 335 34.88 -15.52 -15.59
N LYS A 336 34.96 -14.49 -16.42
CA LYS A 336 36.23 -13.85 -16.84
C LYS A 336 36.67 -12.75 -15.90
#